data_8d5bbd7541eb294715934b9121d541be
#
_entry.id   8d5bbd7541eb294715934b9121d541be
#
_cell.length_a   1.000
_cell.length_b   1.000
_cell.length_c   1.000
_cell.angle_alpha   90.00
_cell.angle_beta   90.00
_cell.angle_gamma   90.00
#
_symmetry.space_group_name_H-M   'P 1'
#
loop_
_entity.id
_entity.type
_entity.pdbx_description
1 polymer ?
#
loop_
_entity_poly.entity_id
_entity_poly.type
_entity_poly.pdbx_seq_one_letter_code
_entity_poly.pdbx_strand_id
1 'polypeptide(L)'
;HIGQKRSREVWYLCRQYGAAQAYDWGLVNEVVPIEELEIATVQYAREMLQLSPLALRMLKASHNAADDGLAGVQQLAGDATLLFYMSEEAQEGRDAFKNKRRPDFTKFPKRP
;
A
#
# COMPACT_ATOMS: atom_id res chain seq x y z
N HIS A 1 1.00 8.26 -13.80
CA HIS A 1 2.37 8.70 -13.49
C HIS A 1 2.93 9.66 -14.54
N ILE A 2 2.83 9.34 -15.85
CA ILE A 2 3.36 10.20 -16.95
C ILE A 2 2.39 11.32 -17.37
N GLY A 3 1.26 11.44 -16.71
CA GLY A 3 0.21 12.40 -17.00
C GLY A 3 -0.67 12.03 -18.21
N GLN A 4 -1.88 12.59 -18.25
CA GLN A 4 -2.89 12.21 -19.25
C GLN A 4 -2.45 12.44 -20.69
N LYS A 5 -1.70 13.51 -20.95
CA LYS A 5 -1.27 13.86 -22.31
C LYS A 5 -0.32 12.81 -22.89
N ARG A 6 0.74 12.45 -22.17
CA ARG A 6 1.69 11.43 -22.60
C ARG A 6 1.07 10.03 -22.61
N SER A 7 0.23 9.72 -21.64
CA SER A 7 -0.51 8.45 -21.63
C SER A 7 -1.36 8.28 -22.88
N ARG A 8 -2.09 9.31 -23.29
CA ARG A 8 -2.88 9.28 -24.54
C ARG A 8 -1.99 9.16 -25.78
N GLU A 9 -0.87 9.84 -25.83
CA GLU A 9 0.10 9.71 -26.92
C GLU A 9 0.59 8.27 -27.08
N VAL A 10 1.04 7.65 -25.98
CA VAL A 10 1.51 6.26 -25.97
C VAL A 10 0.42 5.31 -26.47
N TRP A 11 -0.80 5.43 -25.94
CA TRP A 11 -1.88 4.49 -26.24
C TRP A 11 -2.51 4.70 -27.63
N TYR A 12 -2.69 5.95 -28.05
CA TYR A 12 -3.39 6.22 -29.31
C TYR A 12 -2.50 6.10 -30.52
N LEU A 13 -1.22 6.39 -30.39
CA LEU A 13 -0.28 6.35 -31.52
C LEU A 13 0.51 5.04 -31.60
N CYS A 14 0.45 4.18 -30.58
CA CYS A 14 1.17 2.90 -30.51
C CYS A 14 2.66 3.04 -30.87
N ARG A 15 3.27 4.18 -30.54
CA ARG A 15 4.69 4.42 -30.78
C ARG A 15 5.55 3.64 -29.79
N GLN A 16 6.71 3.22 -30.22
CA GLN A 16 7.70 2.60 -29.33
C GLN A 16 8.63 3.68 -28.74
N TYR A 17 8.87 3.57 -27.46
CA TYR A 17 9.74 4.49 -26.71
C TYR A 17 10.87 3.71 -26.05
N GLY A 18 12.08 4.29 -26.05
CA GLY A 18 13.23 3.67 -25.41
C GLY A 18 13.20 3.77 -23.88
N ALA A 19 13.98 2.92 -23.22
CA ALA A 19 14.05 2.85 -21.77
C ALA A 19 14.49 4.19 -21.13
N ALA A 20 15.46 4.90 -21.72
CA ALA A 20 15.91 6.22 -21.26
C ALA A 20 14.74 7.23 -21.25
N GLN A 21 13.93 7.25 -22.31
CA GLN A 21 12.77 8.14 -22.41
C GLN A 21 11.69 7.77 -21.39
N ALA A 22 11.49 6.47 -21.14
CA ALA A 22 10.57 5.99 -20.10
C ALA A 22 11.02 6.43 -18.70
N TYR A 23 12.32 6.44 -18.45
CA TYR A 23 12.92 6.95 -17.22
C TYR A 23 12.73 8.47 -17.07
N ASP A 24 13.02 9.24 -18.10
CA ASP A 24 12.84 10.71 -18.11
C ASP A 24 11.37 11.12 -17.87
N TRP A 25 10.43 10.27 -18.28
CA TRP A 25 9.00 10.47 -18.07
C TRP A 25 8.51 10.01 -16.69
N GLY A 26 9.36 9.35 -15.92
CA GLY A 26 8.96 8.76 -14.63
C GLY A 26 8.05 7.54 -14.76
N LEU A 27 8.10 6.85 -15.92
CA LEU A 27 7.34 5.61 -16.14
C LEU A 27 8.03 4.41 -15.48
N VAL A 28 9.36 4.42 -15.43
CA VAL A 28 10.19 3.41 -14.77
C VAL A 28 11.10 4.09 -13.75
N ASN A 29 11.48 3.36 -12.70
CA ASN A 29 12.28 3.88 -11.59
C ASN A 29 13.79 3.83 -11.89
N GLU A 30 14.20 2.88 -12.72
CA GLU A 30 15.61 2.65 -13.06
C GLU A 30 15.72 2.02 -14.44
N VAL A 31 16.85 2.22 -15.09
CA VAL A 31 17.21 1.58 -16.35
C VAL A 31 18.56 0.91 -16.18
N VAL A 32 18.59 -0.39 -16.42
CA VAL A 32 19.79 -1.23 -16.31
C VAL A 32 19.99 -2.05 -17.59
N PRO A 33 21.19 -2.58 -17.87
CA PRO A 33 21.39 -3.58 -18.91
C PRO A 33 20.45 -4.78 -18.74
N ILE A 34 20.03 -5.39 -19.83
CA ILE A 34 19.03 -6.47 -19.80
C ILE A 34 19.48 -7.67 -18.96
N GLU A 35 20.77 -7.95 -18.96
CA GLU A 35 21.41 -9.01 -18.17
C GLU A 35 21.40 -8.72 -16.67
N GLU A 36 21.25 -7.47 -16.26
CA GLU A 36 21.20 -7.04 -14.85
C GLU A 36 19.78 -6.83 -14.31
N LEU A 37 18.77 -6.89 -15.18
CA LEU A 37 17.39 -6.56 -14.84
C LEU A 37 16.85 -7.39 -13.67
N GLU A 38 17.07 -8.71 -13.70
CA GLU A 38 16.62 -9.60 -12.62
C GLU A 38 17.37 -9.30 -11.31
N ILE A 39 18.67 -9.07 -11.39
CA ILE A 39 19.50 -8.77 -10.21
C ILE A 39 19.02 -7.49 -9.54
N ALA A 40 18.82 -6.41 -10.31
CA ALA A 40 18.32 -5.13 -9.81
C ALA A 40 16.93 -5.28 -9.19
N THR A 41 16.01 -5.98 -9.86
CA THR A 41 14.66 -6.20 -9.36
C THR A 41 14.64 -7.00 -8.04
N VAL A 42 15.46 -8.06 -7.95
CA VAL A 42 15.60 -8.85 -6.72
C VAL A 42 16.20 -8.01 -5.59
N GLN A 43 17.12 -7.10 -5.90
CA GLN A 43 17.68 -6.19 -4.91
C GLN A 43 16.62 -5.26 -4.30
N TYR A 44 15.77 -4.64 -5.11
CA TYR A 44 14.61 -3.87 -4.60
C TYR A 44 13.72 -4.70 -3.68
N ALA A 45 13.42 -5.94 -4.06
CA ALA A 45 12.62 -6.84 -3.22
C ALA A 45 13.31 -7.16 -1.88
N ARG A 46 14.63 -7.37 -1.88
CA ARG A 46 15.41 -7.63 -0.66
C ARG A 46 15.42 -6.42 0.28
N GLU A 47 15.50 -5.22 -0.27
CA GLU A 47 15.40 -3.98 0.53
C GLU A 47 14.02 -3.86 1.19
N MET A 48 12.94 -4.13 0.44
CA MET A 48 11.59 -4.14 1.01
C MET A 48 11.42 -5.18 2.13
N LEU A 49 12.06 -6.36 2.00
CA LEU A 49 12.00 -7.39 3.04
C LEU A 49 12.68 -7.00 4.37
N GLN A 50 13.51 -5.96 4.37
CA GLN A 50 14.12 -5.43 5.60
C GLN A 50 13.21 -4.43 6.32
N LEU A 51 12.12 -4.01 5.70
CA LEU A 51 11.18 -3.05 6.24
C LEU A 51 10.00 -3.75 6.94
N SER A 52 9.25 -3.01 7.75
CA SER A 52 8.09 -3.56 8.44
C SER A 52 7.01 -4.07 7.46
N PRO A 53 6.65 -5.36 7.48
CA PRO A 53 5.60 -5.89 6.61
C PRO A 53 4.24 -5.22 6.81
N LEU A 54 3.93 -4.84 8.06
CA LEU A 54 2.69 -4.13 8.38
C LEU A 54 2.68 -2.73 7.77
N ALA A 55 3.79 -1.99 7.92
CA ALA A 55 3.90 -0.66 7.34
C ALA A 55 3.78 -0.70 5.81
N LEU A 56 4.45 -1.65 5.14
CA LEU A 56 4.35 -1.82 3.69
C LEU A 56 2.91 -2.13 3.24
N ARG A 57 2.20 -2.99 3.97
CA ARG A 57 0.79 -3.30 3.68
C ARG A 57 -0.09 -2.07 3.79
N MET A 58 0.05 -1.31 4.87
CA MET A 58 -0.76 -0.12 5.10
C MET A 58 -0.46 0.98 4.07
N LEU A 59 0.81 1.18 3.71
CA LEU A 59 1.20 2.12 2.67
C LEU A 59 0.62 1.71 1.30
N LYS A 60 0.70 0.43 0.95
CA LYS A 60 0.10 -0.06 -0.30
C LYS A 60 -1.42 0.16 -0.33
N ALA A 61 -2.12 -0.19 0.73
CA ALA A 61 -3.57 0.01 0.84
C ALA A 61 -3.94 1.51 0.75
N SER A 62 -3.15 2.39 1.38
CA SER A 62 -3.34 3.84 1.34
C SER A 62 -3.15 4.41 -0.07
N HIS A 63 -2.12 3.98 -0.80
CA HIS A 63 -1.91 4.41 -2.19
C HIS A 63 -3.02 3.93 -3.11
N ASN A 64 -3.46 2.68 -2.95
CA ASN A 64 -4.53 2.11 -3.76
C ASN A 64 -5.91 2.74 -3.47
N ALA A 65 -6.15 3.19 -2.24
CA ALA A 65 -7.45 3.74 -1.84
C ALA A 65 -7.88 4.93 -2.70
N ALA A 66 -6.93 5.76 -3.16
CA ALA A 66 -7.22 6.89 -4.03
C ALA A 66 -7.53 6.49 -5.47
N ASP A 67 -6.90 5.42 -5.98
CA ASP A 67 -6.99 5.00 -7.37
C ASP A 67 -8.13 3.98 -7.59
N ASP A 68 -8.35 3.09 -6.64
CA ASP A 68 -9.34 2.01 -6.71
C ASP A 68 -10.74 2.43 -6.21
N GLY A 69 -10.92 3.68 -5.82
CA GLY A 69 -12.21 4.22 -5.36
C GLY A 69 -12.76 3.45 -4.15
N LEU A 70 -14.05 3.10 -4.19
CA LEU A 70 -14.70 2.42 -3.05
C LEU A 70 -14.07 1.05 -2.72
N ALA A 71 -13.56 0.32 -3.69
CA ALA A 71 -12.88 -0.96 -3.46
C ALA A 71 -11.58 -0.76 -2.64
N GLY A 72 -10.79 0.24 -2.98
CA GLY A 72 -9.56 0.58 -2.24
C GLY A 72 -9.86 1.06 -0.82
N VAL A 73 -10.89 1.90 -0.65
CA VAL A 73 -11.35 2.34 0.68
C VAL A 73 -11.83 1.16 1.52
N GLN A 74 -12.56 0.22 0.94
CA GLN A 74 -13.05 -0.97 1.63
C GLN A 74 -11.89 -1.85 2.12
N GLN A 75 -10.86 -2.05 1.30
CA GLN A 75 -9.66 -2.78 1.70
C GLN A 75 -8.95 -2.09 2.86
N LEU A 76 -8.74 -0.78 2.77
CA LEU A 76 -8.10 0.01 3.83
C LEU A 76 -8.90 -0.08 5.15
N ALA A 77 -10.23 0.01 5.07
CA ALA A 77 -11.10 -0.13 6.22
C ALA A 77 -11.04 -1.54 6.84
N GLY A 78 -10.95 -2.58 6.00
CA GLY A 78 -10.74 -3.96 6.45
C GLY A 78 -9.43 -4.15 7.20
N ASP A 79 -8.33 -3.62 6.66
CA ASP A 79 -7.01 -3.67 7.30
C ASP A 79 -7.00 -2.89 8.64
N ALA A 80 -7.62 -1.72 8.68
CA ALA A 80 -7.77 -0.94 9.92
C ALA A 80 -8.60 -1.68 10.98
N THR A 81 -9.69 -2.35 10.56
CA THR A 81 -10.51 -3.18 11.43
C THR A 81 -9.72 -4.37 11.98
N LEU A 82 -8.91 -5.02 11.16
CA LEU A 82 -8.04 -6.10 11.60
C LEU A 82 -7.04 -5.63 12.68
N LEU A 83 -6.42 -4.47 12.47
CA LEU A 83 -5.53 -3.85 13.47
C LEU A 83 -6.26 -3.56 14.79
N PHE A 84 -7.50 -3.06 14.71
CA PHE A 84 -8.33 -2.87 15.90
C PHE A 84 -8.56 -4.19 16.64
N TYR A 85 -8.94 -5.27 15.94
CA TYR A 85 -9.17 -6.58 16.59
C TYR A 85 -7.92 -7.15 17.29
N MET A 86 -6.73 -6.72 16.90
CA MET A 86 -5.47 -7.11 17.53
C MET A 86 -5.13 -6.25 18.76
N SER A 87 -5.87 -5.18 19.02
CA SER A 87 -5.63 -4.25 20.12
C SER A 87 -6.19 -4.74 21.46
N GLU A 88 -5.65 -4.22 22.57
CA GLU A 88 -6.18 -4.44 23.90
C GLU A 88 -7.60 -3.88 24.07
N GLU A 89 -7.94 -2.83 23.34
CA GLU A 89 -9.27 -2.22 23.34
C GLU A 89 -10.33 -3.18 22.78
N ALA A 90 -10.03 -3.88 21.69
CA ALA A 90 -10.92 -4.91 21.16
C ALA A 90 -11.03 -6.13 22.09
N GLN A 91 -9.92 -6.50 22.75
CA GLN A 91 -9.94 -7.58 23.76
C GLN A 91 -10.87 -7.22 24.94
N GLU A 92 -10.81 -5.98 25.44
CA GLU A 92 -11.72 -5.50 26.48
C GLU A 92 -13.18 -5.62 26.04
N GLY A 93 -13.51 -5.16 24.82
CA GLY A 93 -14.86 -5.28 24.27
C GLY A 93 -15.36 -6.72 24.19
N ARG A 94 -14.53 -7.61 23.68
CA ARG A 94 -14.81 -9.05 23.59
C ARG A 94 -15.02 -9.69 24.95
N ASP A 95 -14.13 -9.41 25.91
CA ASP A 95 -14.16 -10.03 27.23
C ASP A 95 -15.31 -9.48 28.06
N ALA A 96 -15.64 -8.21 27.94
CA ALA A 96 -16.84 -7.62 28.53
C ALA A 96 -18.10 -8.30 28.03
N PHE A 97 -18.22 -8.52 26.71
CA PHE A 97 -19.35 -9.22 26.11
C PHE A 97 -19.47 -10.66 26.64
N LYS A 98 -18.37 -11.44 26.65
CA LYS A 98 -18.35 -12.81 27.17
C LYS A 98 -18.75 -12.90 28.64
N ASN A 99 -18.30 -11.94 29.44
CA ASN A 99 -18.56 -11.88 30.87
C ASN A 99 -19.87 -11.13 31.24
N LYS A 100 -20.67 -10.74 30.23
CA LYS A 100 -21.96 -10.04 30.40
C LYS A 100 -21.85 -8.79 31.30
N ARG A 101 -20.71 -8.07 31.21
CA ARG A 101 -20.48 -6.81 31.90
C ARG A 101 -20.39 -5.66 30.90
N ARG A 102 -20.43 -4.42 31.39
CA ARG A 102 -20.12 -3.27 30.53
C ARG A 102 -18.61 -3.19 30.29
N PRO A 103 -18.17 -2.86 29.05
CA PRO A 103 -16.76 -2.63 28.77
C PRO A 103 -16.28 -1.35 29.45
N ASP A 104 -15.02 -1.35 29.89
CA ASP A 104 -14.34 -0.17 30.42
C ASP A 104 -13.26 0.31 29.46
N PHE A 105 -13.62 1.30 28.64
CA PHE A 105 -12.70 1.94 27.70
C PHE A 105 -12.01 3.18 28.26
N THR A 106 -12.21 3.52 29.55
CA THR A 106 -11.62 4.73 30.15
C THR A 106 -10.11 4.64 30.29
N LYS A 107 -9.58 3.43 30.40
CA LYS A 107 -8.15 3.13 30.51
C LYS A 107 -7.36 3.29 29.22
N PHE A 108 -8.05 3.41 28.08
CA PHE A 108 -7.39 3.56 26.79
C PHE A 108 -7.28 5.04 26.39
N PRO A 109 -6.20 5.43 25.68
CA PRO A 109 -6.03 6.79 25.24
C PRO A 109 -7.13 7.20 24.27
N LYS A 110 -7.63 8.43 24.38
CA LYS A 110 -8.68 8.97 23.51
C LYS A 110 -8.15 9.43 22.14
N ARG A 111 -6.87 9.51 22.00
CA ARG A 111 -6.14 9.84 20.76
C ARG A 111 -4.91 8.96 20.68
N PRO A 112 -4.54 8.50 19.46
CA PRO A 112 -3.29 7.79 19.24
C PRO A 112 -2.08 8.68 19.50
#